data_307882a7261992e0f2a394f9b0794aa3
#
_entry.id   307882a7261992e0f2a394f9b0794aa3
#
_cell.length_a   1.000
_cell.length_b   1.000
_cell.length_c   1.000
_cell.angle_alpha   90.00
_cell.angle_beta   90.00
_cell.angle_gamma   90.00
#
_symmetry.space_group_name_H-M   'P 1'
#
loop_
_entity.id
_entity.type
_entity.pdbx_description
1 polymer ?
#
loop_
_entity_poly.entity_id
_entity_poly.type
_entity_poly.pdbx_seq_one_letter_code
_entity_poly.pdbx_strand_id
1 'polypeptide(L)'
;MVIESQVKNCRARTVQSVMIADAVDYEEYHKGYRPDGVFFSGQSFITKLSAGISSIIQGVGYSIVGFSGDNVSACNEALRAGASFKDQFPQYAGMMFFLCSIPPAIGLFLSIIPLRHYGMTDEEHRTILEALVQRRNAQAEETADN
;
A
#
# COMPACT_ATOMS: atom_id res chain seq x y z
N MET A 1 -4.21 -16.80 14.14
CA MET A 1 -4.18 -16.51 12.70
C MET A 1 -4.73 -15.11 12.37
N VAL A 2 -5.96 -14.73 12.78
CA VAL A 2 -6.52 -13.37 12.50
C VAL A 2 -5.72 -12.25 13.19
N ILE A 3 -5.36 -12.43 14.46
CA ILE A 3 -4.59 -11.42 15.24
C ILE A 3 -3.20 -11.20 14.63
N GLU A 4 -2.55 -12.25 14.16
CA GLU A 4 -1.21 -12.17 13.54
C GLU A 4 -1.23 -11.40 12.21
N SER A 5 -2.27 -11.57 11.41
CA SER A 5 -2.46 -10.80 10.17
C SER A 5 -2.71 -9.32 10.45
N GLN A 6 -3.47 -9.00 11.50
CA GLN A 6 -3.72 -7.63 11.93
C GLN A 6 -2.44 -6.94 12.43
N VAL A 7 -1.63 -7.65 13.20
CA VAL A 7 -0.33 -7.11 13.68
C VAL A 7 0.63 -6.85 12.52
N LYS A 8 0.72 -7.74 11.54
CA LYS A 8 1.54 -7.54 10.33
C LYS A 8 1.07 -6.35 9.51
N ASN A 9 -0.23 -6.19 9.31
CA ASN A 9 -0.81 -5.06 8.61
C ASN A 9 -0.57 -3.73 9.35
N CYS A 10 -0.67 -3.73 10.68
CA CYS A 10 -0.37 -2.57 11.49
C CYS A 10 1.10 -2.15 11.34
N ARG A 11 2.03 -3.10 11.43
CA ARG A 11 3.46 -2.84 11.24
C ARG A 11 3.78 -2.27 9.86
N ALA A 12 3.21 -2.84 8.80
CA ALA A 12 3.44 -2.36 7.44
C ALA A 12 2.95 -0.91 7.25
N ARG A 13 1.78 -0.56 7.80
CA ARG A 13 1.26 0.81 7.76
C ARG A 13 2.14 1.78 8.57
N THR A 14 2.63 1.36 9.73
CA THR A 14 3.52 2.18 10.56
C THR A 14 4.83 2.48 9.83
N VAL A 15 5.47 1.47 9.23
CA VAL A 15 6.70 1.66 8.44
C VAL A 15 6.46 2.63 7.27
N GLN A 16 5.36 2.47 6.54
CA GLN A 16 5.03 3.36 5.43
C GLN A 16 4.84 4.81 5.90
N SER A 17 4.18 5.03 7.04
CA SER A 17 3.97 6.38 7.59
C SER A 17 5.28 7.00 8.06
N VAL A 18 6.19 6.22 8.63
CA VAL A 18 7.52 6.68 9.03
C VAL A 18 8.33 7.10 7.80
N MET A 19 8.40 6.27 6.76
CA MET A 19 9.13 6.61 5.52
C MET A 19 8.59 7.89 4.85
N ILE A 20 7.29 8.16 4.94
CA ILE A 20 6.70 9.41 4.42
C ILE A 20 7.11 10.58 5.30
N ALA A 21 7.10 10.44 6.62
CA ALA A 21 7.56 11.48 7.52
C ALA A 21 9.03 11.84 7.28
N ASP A 22 9.89 10.82 7.11
CA ASP A 22 11.31 11.00 6.80
C ASP A 22 11.50 11.76 5.46
N ALA A 23 10.70 11.44 4.45
CA ALA A 23 10.73 12.13 3.17
C ALA A 23 10.26 13.60 3.27
N VAL A 24 9.26 13.88 4.12
CA VAL A 24 8.79 15.24 4.40
C VAL A 24 9.86 16.05 5.11
N ASP A 25 10.53 15.48 6.11
CA ASP A 25 11.61 16.14 6.85
C ASP A 25 12.83 16.41 5.95
N TYR A 26 13.14 15.49 5.04
CA TYR A 26 14.16 15.69 4.01
C TYR A 26 13.83 16.88 3.08
N GLU A 27 12.61 16.97 2.61
CA GLU A 27 12.16 18.09 1.75
C GLU A 27 12.10 19.41 2.53
N GLU A 28 11.67 19.40 3.79
CA GLU A 28 11.71 20.59 4.66
C GLU A 28 13.14 21.12 4.83
N TYR A 29 14.09 20.22 5.02
CA TYR A 29 15.50 20.60 5.17
C TYR A 29 16.05 21.29 3.91
N HIS A 30 15.72 20.78 2.71
CA HIS A 30 16.26 21.29 1.45
C HIS A 30 15.49 22.51 0.92
N LYS A 31 14.16 22.54 1.07
CA LYS A 31 13.29 23.59 0.50
C LYS A 31 12.90 24.68 1.50
N GLY A 32 13.09 24.46 2.79
CA GLY A 32 12.76 25.41 3.84
C GLY A 32 11.26 25.54 4.15
N TYR A 33 10.40 24.72 3.54
CA TYR A 33 8.98 24.64 3.87
C TYR A 33 8.54 23.16 4.00
N ARG A 34 7.53 22.91 4.83
CA ARG A 34 7.05 21.55 5.14
C ARG A 34 5.85 21.16 4.27
N PRO A 35 6.02 20.29 3.28
CA PRO A 35 4.96 19.92 2.34
C PRO A 35 4.09 18.73 2.81
N ASP A 36 3.73 18.66 4.10
CA ASP A 36 2.95 17.55 4.67
C ASP A 36 1.68 17.22 3.87
N GLY A 37 0.92 18.24 3.51
CA GLY A 37 -0.35 18.07 2.80
C GLY A 37 -0.20 17.38 1.45
N VAL A 38 0.88 17.68 0.72
CA VAL A 38 1.15 17.10 -0.60
C VAL A 38 1.50 15.62 -0.47
N PHE A 39 2.36 15.25 0.49
CA PHE A 39 2.80 13.88 0.69
C PHE A 39 1.65 12.97 1.16
N PHE A 40 0.88 13.39 2.17
CA PHE A 40 -0.24 12.60 2.68
C PHE A 40 -1.43 12.53 1.72
N SER A 41 -1.72 13.61 0.98
CA SER A 41 -2.75 13.57 -0.06
C SER A 41 -2.33 12.68 -1.23
N GLY A 42 -1.06 12.75 -1.64
CA GLY A 42 -0.48 11.86 -2.66
C GLY A 42 -0.57 10.39 -2.27
N GLN A 43 -0.23 10.04 -1.04
CA GLN A 43 -0.38 8.69 -0.51
C GLN A 43 -1.83 8.20 -0.56
N SER A 44 -2.77 9.04 -0.11
CA SER A 44 -4.20 8.71 -0.13
C SER A 44 -4.72 8.53 -1.55
N PHE A 45 -4.30 9.38 -2.47
CA PHE A 45 -4.65 9.29 -3.89
C PHE A 45 -4.14 8.00 -4.51
N ILE A 46 -2.86 7.67 -4.35
CA ILE A 46 -2.25 6.45 -4.90
C ILE A 46 -2.94 5.21 -4.33
N THR A 47 -3.27 5.19 -3.05
CA THR A 47 -3.97 4.07 -2.41
C THR A 47 -5.35 3.83 -3.04
N LYS A 48 -6.13 4.89 -3.24
CA LYS A 48 -7.46 4.80 -3.86
C LYS A 48 -7.37 4.44 -5.34
N LEU A 49 -6.42 5.01 -6.05
CA LEU A 49 -6.16 4.70 -7.46
C LEU A 49 -5.79 3.23 -7.64
N SER A 50 -4.90 2.70 -6.80
CA SER A 50 -4.51 1.30 -6.83
C SER A 50 -5.68 0.35 -6.56
N ALA A 51 -6.55 0.70 -5.62
CA ALA A 51 -7.77 -0.06 -5.35
C ALA A 51 -8.73 -0.06 -6.56
N GLY A 52 -8.90 1.08 -7.23
CA GLY A 52 -9.70 1.20 -8.45
C GLY A 52 -9.15 0.33 -9.59
N ILE A 53 -7.84 0.42 -9.85
CA ILE A 53 -7.19 -0.40 -10.88
C ILE A 53 -7.32 -1.90 -10.56
N SER A 54 -7.12 -2.30 -9.31
CA SER A 54 -7.28 -3.69 -8.88
C SER A 54 -8.70 -4.20 -9.12
N SER A 55 -9.72 -3.39 -8.85
CA SER A 55 -11.12 -3.75 -9.09
C SER A 55 -11.41 -3.95 -10.59
N ILE A 56 -10.84 -3.13 -11.45
CA ILE A 56 -10.97 -3.27 -12.91
C ILE A 56 -10.32 -4.60 -13.37
N ILE A 57 -9.11 -4.88 -12.92
CA ILE A 57 -8.39 -6.11 -13.27
C ILE A 57 -9.18 -7.35 -12.81
N GLN A 58 -9.74 -7.33 -11.60
CA GLN A 58 -10.58 -8.40 -11.09
C GLN A 58 -11.87 -8.56 -11.93
N GLY A 59 -12.54 -7.46 -12.24
CA GLY A 59 -13.76 -7.48 -13.05
C GLY A 59 -13.52 -8.07 -14.45
N VAL A 60 -12.45 -7.67 -15.11
CA VAL A 60 -12.03 -8.24 -16.40
C VAL A 60 -11.69 -9.73 -16.26
N GLY A 61 -10.96 -10.11 -15.22
CA GLY A 61 -10.64 -11.51 -14.95
C GLY A 61 -11.89 -12.38 -14.76
N TYR A 62 -12.86 -11.90 -14.00
CA TYR A 62 -14.14 -12.61 -13.83
C TYR A 62 -14.93 -12.72 -15.13
N SER A 63 -14.93 -11.68 -15.95
CA SER A 63 -15.60 -11.69 -17.25
C SER A 63 -15.01 -12.72 -18.22
N ILE A 64 -13.66 -12.81 -18.27
CA ILE A 64 -12.94 -13.76 -19.13
C ILE A 64 -13.27 -15.22 -18.77
N VAL A 65 -13.41 -15.51 -17.48
CA VAL A 65 -13.73 -16.88 -16.99
C VAL A 65 -15.20 -17.21 -17.11
N GLY A 66 -16.04 -16.24 -17.48
CA GLY A 66 -17.49 -16.41 -17.56
C GLY A 66 -18.15 -16.51 -16.19
N PHE A 67 -17.63 -15.80 -15.21
CA PHE A 67 -18.18 -15.73 -13.85
C PHE A 67 -19.41 -14.82 -13.86
N SER A 68 -20.54 -15.37 -14.39
CA SER A 68 -21.82 -14.68 -14.46
C SER A 68 -22.70 -15.02 -13.26
N GLY A 69 -23.75 -14.22 -13.02
CA GLY A 69 -24.70 -14.45 -11.94
C GLY A 69 -25.34 -15.85 -11.97
N ASP A 70 -25.64 -16.35 -13.16
CA ASP A 70 -26.22 -17.67 -13.35
C ASP A 70 -25.24 -18.79 -12.97
N ASN A 71 -23.99 -18.67 -13.39
CA ASN A 71 -22.94 -19.61 -13.06
C ASN A 71 -22.59 -19.59 -11.55
N VAL A 72 -22.66 -18.43 -10.90
CA VAL A 72 -22.50 -18.30 -9.45
C VAL A 72 -23.66 -18.98 -8.71
N SER A 73 -24.88 -18.83 -9.19
CA SER A 73 -26.07 -19.50 -8.61
C SER A 73 -25.96 -21.01 -8.71
N ALA A 74 -25.59 -21.55 -9.88
CA ALA A 74 -25.36 -22.97 -10.09
C ALA A 74 -24.23 -23.52 -9.19
N CYS A 75 -23.16 -22.74 -9.03
CA CYS A 75 -22.06 -23.08 -8.12
C CYS A 75 -22.52 -23.15 -6.66
N ASN A 76 -23.31 -22.18 -6.21
CA ASN A 76 -23.85 -22.16 -4.86
C ASN A 76 -24.82 -23.32 -4.57
N GLU A 77 -25.63 -23.70 -5.54
CA GLU A 77 -26.53 -24.86 -5.43
C GLU A 77 -25.74 -26.17 -5.32
N ALA A 78 -24.72 -26.34 -6.16
CA ALA A 78 -23.82 -27.50 -6.10
C ALA A 78 -23.09 -27.61 -4.75
N LEU A 79 -22.61 -26.49 -4.20
CA LEU A 79 -21.97 -26.44 -2.87
C LEU A 79 -22.95 -26.80 -1.75
N ARG A 80 -24.20 -26.32 -1.82
CA ARG A 80 -25.26 -26.69 -0.86
C ARG A 80 -25.61 -28.17 -0.93
N ALA A 81 -25.50 -28.80 -2.12
CA ALA A 81 -25.67 -30.23 -2.31
C ALA A 81 -24.44 -31.06 -1.84
N GLY A 82 -23.44 -30.44 -1.28
CA GLY A 82 -22.24 -31.12 -0.76
C GLY A 82 -21.14 -31.38 -1.79
N ALA A 83 -21.23 -30.81 -2.99
CA ALA A 83 -20.21 -30.94 -4.00
C ALA A 83 -18.95 -30.11 -3.65
N SER A 84 -17.76 -30.59 -4.02
CA SER A 84 -16.53 -29.84 -3.87
C SER A 84 -16.41 -28.80 -5.00
N PHE A 85 -16.17 -27.53 -4.63
CA PHE A 85 -15.98 -26.43 -5.58
C PHE A 85 -14.84 -26.73 -6.58
N LYS A 86 -13.75 -27.27 -6.09
CA LYS A 86 -12.55 -27.56 -6.88
C LYS A 86 -12.79 -28.63 -7.95
N ASP A 87 -13.66 -29.61 -7.66
CA ASP A 87 -13.93 -30.72 -8.59
C ASP A 87 -14.94 -30.36 -9.67
N GLN A 88 -15.93 -29.52 -9.32
CA GLN A 88 -16.97 -29.11 -10.26
C GLN A 88 -16.58 -27.88 -11.11
N PHE A 89 -15.78 -26.97 -10.56
CA PHE A 89 -15.42 -25.72 -11.21
C PHE A 89 -13.90 -25.45 -11.12
N PRO A 90 -13.06 -26.35 -11.67
CA PRO A 90 -11.60 -26.24 -11.58
C PRO A 90 -11.05 -24.97 -12.26
N GLN A 91 -11.71 -24.49 -13.33
CA GLN A 91 -11.35 -23.27 -14.02
C GLN A 91 -11.48 -22.02 -13.14
N TYR A 92 -12.51 -21.95 -12.29
CA TYR A 92 -12.70 -20.82 -11.37
C TYR A 92 -11.69 -20.86 -10.24
N ALA A 93 -11.39 -22.03 -9.70
CA ALA A 93 -10.40 -22.19 -8.66
C ALA A 93 -8.99 -21.79 -9.15
N GLY A 94 -8.62 -22.23 -10.35
CA GLY A 94 -7.35 -21.86 -10.98
C GLY A 94 -7.23 -20.37 -11.24
N MET A 95 -8.27 -19.75 -11.80
CA MET A 95 -8.27 -18.31 -12.10
C MET A 95 -8.28 -17.45 -10.85
N MET A 96 -9.04 -17.84 -9.81
CA MET A 96 -9.01 -17.15 -8.51
C MET A 96 -7.61 -17.20 -7.90
N PHE A 97 -6.96 -18.36 -7.93
CA PHE A 97 -5.59 -18.50 -7.45
C PHE A 97 -4.63 -17.62 -8.25
N PHE A 98 -4.75 -17.60 -9.57
CA PHE A 98 -3.93 -16.77 -10.45
C PHE A 98 -4.09 -15.28 -10.14
N LEU A 99 -5.35 -14.79 -10.07
CA LEU A 99 -5.64 -13.38 -9.76
C LEU A 99 -5.20 -12.96 -8.35
N CYS A 100 -5.25 -13.84 -7.37
CA CYS A 100 -4.83 -13.55 -6.00
C CYS A 100 -3.31 -13.63 -5.81
N SER A 101 -2.58 -14.39 -6.63
CA SER A 101 -1.16 -14.67 -6.42
C SER A 101 -0.25 -13.87 -7.35
N ILE A 102 -0.54 -13.82 -8.64
CA ILE A 102 0.41 -13.28 -9.63
C ILE A 102 0.48 -11.75 -9.61
N PRO A 103 -0.62 -10.98 -9.68
CA PRO A 103 -0.53 -9.52 -9.65
C PRO A 103 0.13 -8.96 -8.38
N PRO A 104 -0.18 -9.45 -7.16
CA PRO A 104 0.52 -9.02 -5.96
C PRO A 104 2.00 -9.39 -5.96
N ALA A 105 2.37 -10.57 -6.46
CA ALA A 105 3.76 -10.98 -6.55
C ALA A 105 4.56 -10.04 -7.47
N ILE A 106 4.03 -9.73 -8.66
CA ILE A 106 4.64 -8.76 -9.58
C ILE A 106 4.79 -7.40 -8.90
N GLY A 107 3.76 -6.92 -8.21
CA GLY A 107 3.79 -5.65 -7.47
C GLY A 107 4.89 -5.61 -6.40
N LEU A 108 5.06 -6.69 -5.64
CA LEU A 108 6.13 -6.83 -4.66
C LEU A 108 7.53 -6.79 -5.31
N PHE A 109 7.73 -7.50 -6.43
CA PHE A 109 9.01 -7.46 -7.15
C PHE A 109 9.31 -6.07 -7.70
N LEU A 110 8.33 -5.37 -8.27
CA LEU A 110 8.51 -4.00 -8.74
C LEU A 110 8.84 -3.04 -7.61
N SER A 111 8.30 -3.24 -6.42
CA SER A 111 8.54 -2.41 -5.24
C SER A 111 9.99 -2.48 -4.72
N ILE A 112 10.72 -3.55 -5.04
CA ILE A 112 12.12 -3.70 -4.66
C ILE A 112 13.01 -2.68 -5.40
N ILE A 113 12.65 -2.29 -6.63
CA ILE A 113 13.46 -1.39 -7.46
C ILE A 113 13.65 -0.02 -6.78
N PRO A 114 12.60 0.72 -6.39
CA PRO A 114 12.77 2.00 -5.72
C PRO A 114 13.42 1.87 -4.33
N LEU A 115 13.17 0.78 -3.60
CA LEU A 115 13.80 0.53 -2.30
C LEU A 115 15.32 0.39 -2.40
N ARG A 116 15.84 -0.19 -3.48
CA ARG A 116 17.30 -0.29 -3.70
C ARG A 116 17.96 1.05 -4.01
N HIS A 117 17.19 2.03 -4.46
CA HIS A 117 17.67 3.39 -4.74
C HIS A 117 17.40 4.35 -3.57
N TYR A 118 16.77 3.87 -2.51
CA TYR A 118 16.55 4.65 -1.29
C TYR A 118 17.88 4.75 -0.52
N GLY A 119 18.58 5.86 -0.69
CA GLY A 119 19.93 6.08 -0.18
C GLY A 119 19.99 6.80 1.18
N MET A 120 18.86 7.09 1.82
CA MET A 120 18.86 7.77 3.11
C MET A 120 19.33 6.80 4.20
N THR A 121 20.46 7.12 4.82
CA THR A 121 20.99 6.37 5.96
C THR A 121 20.45 6.94 7.28
N ASP A 122 20.41 6.11 8.33
CA ASP A 122 19.96 6.53 9.67
C ASP A 122 20.79 7.71 10.22
N GLU A 123 22.08 7.80 9.87
CA GLU A 123 22.94 8.91 10.26
C GLU A 123 22.57 10.23 9.55
N GLU A 124 22.30 10.18 8.25
CA GLU A 124 21.84 11.34 7.50
C GLU A 124 20.49 11.85 8.01
N HIS A 125 19.57 10.92 8.30
CA HIS A 125 18.27 11.28 8.87
C HIS A 125 18.43 11.96 10.24
N ARG A 126 19.28 11.45 11.13
CA ARG A 126 19.56 12.11 12.42
C ARG A 126 20.14 13.51 12.25
N THR A 127 21.08 13.69 11.33
CA THR A 127 21.69 15.00 11.07
C THR A 127 20.66 16.01 10.57
N ILE A 128 19.73 15.58 9.70
CA ILE A 128 18.63 16.42 9.20
C ILE A 128 17.69 16.81 10.34
N LEU A 129 17.31 15.86 11.20
CA LEU A 129 16.45 16.13 12.35
C LEU A 129 17.08 17.12 13.34
N GLU A 130 18.35 16.97 13.66
CA GLU A 130 19.08 17.88 14.53
C GLU A 130 19.12 19.31 13.95
N ALA A 131 19.40 19.44 12.66
CA ALA A 131 19.40 20.72 11.97
C ALA A 131 18.00 21.37 11.92
N LEU A 132 16.93 20.59 11.71
CA LEU A 132 15.57 21.10 11.74
C LEU A 132 15.14 21.56 13.13
N VAL A 133 15.51 20.83 14.18
CA VAL A 133 15.24 21.22 15.57
C VAL A 133 15.94 22.55 15.88
N GLN A 134 17.20 22.73 15.49
CA GLN A 134 17.91 23.99 15.68
C GLN A 134 17.24 25.16 14.96
N ARG A 135 16.82 24.98 13.70
CA ARG A 135 16.09 26.01 12.94
C ARG A 135 14.77 26.40 13.62
N ARG A 136 14.00 25.42 14.10
CA ARG A 136 12.71 25.66 14.78
C ARG A 136 12.91 26.39 16.10
N ASN A 137 13.95 26.05 16.87
CA ASN A 137 14.27 26.75 18.12
C ASN A 137 14.67 28.19 17.85
N ALA A 138 15.53 28.47 16.87
CA ALA A 138 15.91 29.82 16.48
C ALA A 138 14.72 30.68 16.03
N GLN A 139 13.79 30.10 15.26
CA GLN A 139 12.54 30.78 14.85
C GLN A 139 11.61 31.06 16.04
N ALA A 140 11.54 30.14 17.00
CA ALA A 140 10.72 30.35 18.21
C ALA A 140 11.28 31.46 19.08
N GLU A 141 12.58 31.59 19.22
CA GLU A 141 13.27 32.68 19.94
C GLU A 141 13.00 34.03 19.25
N GLU A 142 13.12 34.10 17.91
CA GLU A 142 12.85 35.32 17.14
C GLU A 142 11.38 35.76 17.24
N THR A 143 10.45 34.81 17.34
CA THR A 143 9.02 35.11 17.49
C THR A 143 8.65 35.54 18.91
N ALA A 144 9.43 35.14 19.91
CA ALA A 144 9.22 35.52 21.31
C ALA A 144 9.78 36.92 21.65
N ASP A 145 10.75 37.42 20.85
CA ASP A 145 11.38 38.72 21.03
C ASP A 145 10.63 39.88 20.30
N ASN A 146 9.61 39.56 19.47
CA ASN A 146 8.78 40.53 18.75
C ASN A 146 7.40 40.66 19.40
#